data_090aa7b9ca6c69f07c0bb701d10e8eba
#
_entry.id   090aa7b9ca6c69f07c0bb701d10e8eba
#
_cell.length_a   1.000
_cell.length_b   1.000
_cell.length_c   1.000
_cell.angle_alpha   90.00
_cell.angle_beta   90.00
_cell.angle_gamma   90.00
#
_symmetry.space_group_name_H-M   'P 1'
#
loop_
_entity.id
_entity.type
_entity.pdbx_description
1 polymer ?
#
loop_
_entity_poly.entity_id
_entity_poly.type
_entity_poly.pdbx_seq_one_letter_code
_entity_poly.pdbx_strand_id
1 'polypeptide(L)'
;MRIYSIFHIKKQYQSFVFGRERQLLEMVSTKEQALESSVSKQLSYLCEPIEGRMVQGVLYEHLKKSFPTIQWVNEYMKFEHQFKGGLKIKVCTYHIEAICEGSRMLDLDLFHSLSQMNDSFIAFNAEDSECGWLKPIKHASY
;
A
#
# COMPACT_ATOMS: atom_id res chain seq x y z
N MET A 1 -12.01 -4.93 -10.12
CA MET A 1 -11.58 -4.06 -8.99
C MET A 1 -10.49 -4.76 -8.19
N ARG A 2 -9.41 -4.07 -7.95
CA ARG A 2 -8.29 -4.59 -7.17
C ARG A 2 -8.14 -3.76 -5.92
N ILE A 3 -8.04 -4.41 -4.77
CA ILE A 3 -7.92 -3.75 -3.46
C ILE A 3 -6.59 -4.13 -2.84
N TYR A 4 -5.82 -3.12 -2.49
CA TYR A 4 -4.50 -3.31 -1.88
C TYR A 4 -4.46 -2.75 -0.48
N SER A 5 -3.79 -3.48 0.41
CA SER A 5 -3.38 -2.97 1.72
C SER A 5 -1.86 -2.83 1.67
N ILE A 6 -1.37 -1.64 1.89
CA ILE A 6 0.05 -1.31 1.73
C ILE A 6 0.62 -0.91 3.09
N PHE A 7 1.68 -1.59 3.50
CA PHE A 7 2.31 -1.38 4.80
C PHE A 7 3.74 -0.88 4.63
N HIS A 8 4.15 -0.02 5.55
CA HIS A 8 5.53 0.46 5.63
C HIS A 8 6.25 -0.34 6.72
N ILE A 9 7.06 -1.30 6.31
CA ILE A 9 7.76 -2.19 7.25
C ILE A 9 8.93 -1.42 7.87
N LYS A 10 9.10 -1.57 9.19
CA LYS A 10 10.26 -0.99 9.87
C LYS A 10 11.54 -1.54 9.27
N LYS A 11 12.50 -0.67 9.05
CA LYS A 11 13.75 -1.05 8.40
C LYS A 11 14.45 -2.19 9.14
N GLN A 12 14.39 -2.19 10.45
CA GLN A 12 15.02 -3.24 11.29
C GLN A 12 14.38 -4.61 11.12
N TYR A 13 13.13 -4.66 10.62
CA TYR A 13 12.42 -5.92 10.39
C TYR A 13 12.31 -6.29 8.92
N GLN A 14 12.89 -5.51 8.02
CA GLN A 14 12.80 -5.75 6.59
C GLN A 14 13.34 -7.14 6.22
N SER A 15 14.50 -7.51 6.78
CA SER A 15 15.10 -8.82 6.54
C SER A 15 14.26 -9.96 7.13
N PHE A 16 13.61 -9.70 8.26
CA PHE A 16 12.73 -10.69 8.88
C PHE A 16 11.51 -10.95 8.00
N VAL A 17 10.91 -9.90 7.46
CA VAL A 17 9.71 -10.02 6.62
C VAL A 17 10.05 -10.62 5.25
N PHE A 18 11.25 -10.37 4.75
CA PHE A 18 11.69 -10.91 3.47
C PHE A 18 11.71 -12.44 3.53
N GLY A 19 10.96 -13.08 2.64
CA GLY A 19 10.80 -14.53 2.64
C GLY A 19 9.60 -15.02 3.46
N ARG A 20 8.97 -14.12 4.24
CA ARG A 20 7.78 -14.44 5.05
C ARG A 20 6.55 -13.66 4.61
N GLU A 21 6.57 -13.12 3.41
CA GLU A 21 5.49 -12.29 2.88
C GLU A 21 4.16 -13.03 2.86
N ARG A 22 4.18 -14.32 2.54
CA ARG A 22 2.97 -15.14 2.52
C ARG A 22 2.33 -15.28 3.91
N GLN A 23 3.15 -15.42 4.94
CA GLN A 23 2.66 -15.50 6.31
C GLN A 23 1.99 -14.20 6.72
N LEU A 24 2.59 -13.08 6.32
CA LEU A 24 2.04 -11.77 6.59
C LEU A 24 0.72 -11.56 5.82
N LEU A 25 0.66 -12.01 4.58
CA LEU A 25 -0.55 -11.97 3.77
C LEU A 25 -1.69 -12.74 4.43
N GLU A 26 -1.44 -13.94 4.93
CA GLU A 26 -2.44 -14.73 5.64
C GLU A 26 -2.94 -14.00 6.88
N MET A 27 -2.04 -13.39 7.63
CA MET A 27 -2.39 -12.63 8.82
C MET A 27 -3.28 -11.44 8.50
N VAL A 28 -2.96 -10.71 7.43
CA VAL A 28 -3.75 -9.57 6.97
C VAL A 28 -5.11 -10.02 6.45
N SER A 29 -5.17 -11.15 5.77
CA SER A 29 -6.41 -11.67 5.19
C SER A 29 -7.42 -12.12 6.25
N THR A 30 -6.96 -12.49 7.44
CA THR A 30 -7.83 -12.96 8.53
C THR A 30 -8.21 -11.84 9.50
N LYS A 31 -7.82 -10.62 9.22
CA LYS A 31 -8.03 -9.49 10.15
C LYS A 31 -9.49 -9.20 10.50
N GLU A 32 -10.43 -9.64 9.65
CA GLU A 32 -11.85 -9.43 9.88
C GLU A 32 -12.45 -10.38 10.91
N GLN A 33 -11.67 -11.33 11.39
CA GLN A 33 -12.12 -12.31 12.36
C GLN A 33 -11.87 -11.82 13.78
N ALA A 34 -12.31 -12.62 14.76
CA ALA A 34 -12.25 -12.26 16.18
C ALA A 34 -10.83 -12.00 16.72
N LEU A 35 -9.80 -12.31 15.94
CA LEU A 35 -8.40 -12.13 16.34
C LEU A 35 -7.83 -10.76 15.91
N GLU A 36 -8.68 -9.86 15.50
CA GLU A 36 -8.28 -8.57 14.96
C GLU A 36 -7.33 -7.79 15.86
N SER A 37 -7.59 -7.77 17.18
CA SER A 37 -6.73 -7.03 18.12
C SER A 37 -5.31 -7.60 18.17
N SER A 38 -5.18 -8.92 18.11
CA SER A 38 -3.87 -9.59 18.11
C SER A 38 -3.11 -9.30 16.83
N VAL A 39 -3.79 -9.36 15.69
CA VAL A 39 -3.22 -9.04 14.38
C VAL A 39 -2.78 -7.58 14.34
N SER A 40 -3.58 -6.66 14.86
CA SER A 40 -3.24 -5.24 14.92
C SER A 40 -1.96 -4.99 15.71
N LYS A 41 -1.79 -5.67 16.82
CA LYS A 41 -0.58 -5.54 17.64
C LYS A 41 0.65 -6.03 16.88
N GLN A 42 0.54 -7.15 16.18
CA GLN A 42 1.64 -7.69 15.39
C GLN A 42 2.01 -6.75 14.25
N LEU A 43 1.00 -6.21 13.57
CA LEU A 43 1.23 -5.26 12.49
C LEU A 43 1.89 -3.97 12.99
N SER A 44 1.43 -3.45 14.13
CA SER A 44 2.01 -2.24 14.69
C SER A 44 3.45 -2.44 15.15
N TYR A 45 3.80 -3.67 15.51
CA TYR A 45 5.17 -4.01 15.87
C TYR A 45 6.11 -4.01 14.67
N LEU A 46 5.64 -4.57 13.55
CA LEU A 46 6.46 -4.72 12.33
C LEU A 46 6.45 -3.47 11.45
N CYS A 47 5.44 -2.61 11.58
CA CYS A 47 5.21 -1.52 10.66
C CYS A 47 5.48 -0.17 11.30
N GLU A 48 6.03 0.76 10.49
CA GLU A 48 6.13 2.16 10.86
C GLU A 48 4.75 2.81 10.74
N PRO A 49 4.39 3.69 11.68
CA PRO A 49 3.23 4.54 11.47
C PRO A 49 3.42 5.39 10.23
N ILE A 50 2.36 5.59 9.48
CA ILE A 50 2.42 6.36 8.25
C ILE A 50 2.08 7.82 8.56
N GLU A 51 2.98 8.74 8.14
CA GLU A 51 2.73 10.17 8.24
C GLU A 51 1.74 10.55 7.15
N GLY A 52 0.45 10.62 7.51
CA GLY A 52 -0.63 10.75 6.55
C GLY A 52 -0.51 11.97 5.64
N ARG A 53 -0.20 13.13 6.22
CA ARG A 53 -0.11 14.37 5.44
C ARG A 53 1.03 14.33 4.43
N MET A 54 2.17 13.79 4.84
CA MET A 54 3.32 13.69 3.96
C MET A 54 3.03 12.73 2.81
N VAL A 55 2.46 11.56 3.10
CA VAL A 55 2.13 10.58 2.08
C VAL A 55 1.09 11.13 1.11
N GLN A 56 0.04 11.77 1.63
CA GLN A 56 -1.00 12.37 0.80
C GLN A 56 -0.42 13.45 -0.12
N GLY A 57 0.48 14.27 0.41
CA GLY A 57 1.14 15.31 -0.37
C GLY A 57 1.99 14.76 -1.49
N VAL A 58 2.78 13.74 -1.21
CA VAL A 58 3.63 13.10 -2.23
C VAL A 58 2.78 12.43 -3.29
N LEU A 59 1.74 11.69 -2.90
CA LEU A 59 0.84 11.05 -3.85
C LEU A 59 0.17 12.08 -4.75
N TYR A 60 -0.31 13.17 -4.17
CA TYR A 60 -0.92 14.25 -4.95
C TYR A 60 0.05 14.82 -5.98
N GLU A 61 1.27 15.16 -5.55
CA GLU A 61 2.26 15.76 -6.42
C GLU A 61 2.69 14.83 -7.56
N HIS A 62 2.80 13.53 -7.28
CA HIS A 62 3.18 12.56 -8.30
C HIS A 62 2.04 12.23 -9.26
N LEU A 63 0.82 12.07 -8.73
CA LEU A 63 -0.30 11.58 -9.52
C LEU A 63 -1.04 12.68 -10.26
N LYS A 64 -0.98 13.94 -9.82
CA LYS A 64 -1.68 15.03 -10.50
C LYS A 64 -1.27 15.19 -11.95
N LYS A 65 -0.07 14.77 -12.31
CA LYS A 65 0.43 14.85 -13.68
C LYS A 65 -0.25 13.86 -14.61
N SER A 66 -0.73 12.75 -14.04
CA SER A 66 -1.34 11.65 -14.81
C SER A 66 -2.86 11.62 -14.71
N PHE A 67 -3.45 12.35 -13.76
CA PHE A 67 -4.88 12.32 -13.52
C PHE A 67 -5.46 13.72 -13.58
N PRO A 68 -6.35 13.98 -14.56
CA PRO A 68 -6.95 15.33 -14.71
C PRO A 68 -7.96 15.65 -13.61
N THR A 69 -8.57 14.65 -12.99
CA THR A 69 -9.59 14.86 -11.97
C THR A 69 -9.14 14.25 -10.66
N ILE A 70 -9.05 15.08 -9.63
CA ILE A 70 -8.69 14.66 -8.27
C ILE A 70 -9.69 15.26 -7.31
N GLN A 71 -10.32 14.40 -6.49
CA GLN A 71 -11.32 14.80 -5.52
C GLN A 71 -11.07 14.15 -4.18
N TRP A 72 -11.55 14.81 -3.12
CA TRP A 72 -11.62 14.21 -1.80
C TRP A 72 -13.08 13.79 -1.56
N VAL A 73 -13.27 12.50 -1.34
CA VAL A 73 -14.60 11.93 -1.08
C VAL A 73 -14.50 11.15 0.21
N ASN A 74 -15.12 11.66 1.28
CA ASN A 74 -14.97 11.14 2.63
C ASN A 74 -13.50 11.19 3.05
N GLU A 75 -12.90 10.04 3.34
CA GLU A 75 -11.48 9.97 3.74
C GLU A 75 -10.58 9.52 2.59
N TYR A 76 -11.13 9.40 1.37
CA TYR A 76 -10.41 8.92 0.21
C TYR A 76 -9.98 10.07 -0.69
N MET A 77 -8.75 9.95 -1.21
CA MET A 77 -8.32 10.72 -2.38
C MET A 77 -8.75 9.94 -3.61
N LYS A 78 -9.56 10.55 -4.45
CA LYS A 78 -10.08 9.90 -5.66
C LYS A 78 -9.43 10.52 -6.88
N PHE A 79 -8.71 9.69 -7.63
CA PHE A 79 -8.05 10.07 -8.87
C PHE A 79 -8.79 9.42 -10.03
N GLU A 80 -9.16 10.21 -11.04
CA GLU A 80 -9.89 9.69 -12.19
C GLU A 80 -9.20 10.04 -13.49
N HIS A 81 -9.21 9.09 -14.40
CA HIS A 81 -8.69 9.23 -15.75
C HIS A 81 -9.66 8.60 -16.73
N GLN A 82 -9.95 9.29 -17.83
CA GLN A 82 -10.95 8.88 -18.80
C GLN A 82 -10.69 7.47 -19.36
N PHE A 83 -9.43 7.12 -19.58
CA PHE A 83 -9.08 5.83 -20.18
C PHE A 83 -8.54 4.82 -19.18
N LYS A 84 -7.82 5.28 -18.17
CA LYS A 84 -7.23 4.36 -17.18
C LYS A 84 -8.25 3.85 -16.17
N GLY A 85 -9.18 4.70 -15.78
CA GLY A 85 -10.17 4.38 -14.75
C GLY A 85 -9.98 5.18 -13.49
N GLY A 86 -10.34 4.61 -12.34
CA GLY A 86 -10.35 5.28 -11.06
C GLY A 86 -9.43 4.64 -10.03
N LEU A 87 -8.79 5.49 -9.23
CA LEU A 87 -7.92 5.09 -8.13
C LEU A 87 -8.37 5.83 -6.87
N LYS A 88 -8.70 5.08 -5.82
CA LYS A 88 -9.07 5.64 -4.52
C LYS A 88 -8.01 5.25 -3.51
N ILE A 89 -7.55 6.22 -2.72
CA ILE A 89 -6.50 6.00 -1.74
C ILE A 89 -6.92 6.58 -0.39
N LYS A 90 -6.83 5.76 0.65
CA LYS A 90 -7.07 6.19 2.02
C LYS A 90 -5.83 5.88 2.84
N VAL A 91 -5.28 6.91 3.51
CA VAL A 91 -4.10 6.73 4.36
C VAL A 91 -4.54 6.55 5.80
N CYS A 92 -4.25 5.39 6.35
CA CYS A 92 -4.54 5.04 7.74
C CYS A 92 -3.26 5.12 8.57
N THR A 93 -3.35 4.84 9.88
CA THR A 93 -2.19 4.96 10.77
C THR A 93 -1.06 4.01 10.40
N TYR A 94 -1.37 2.75 10.10
CA TYR A 94 -0.36 1.72 9.84
C TYR A 94 -0.42 1.14 8.44
N HIS A 95 -1.35 1.60 7.60
CA HIS A 95 -1.43 1.10 6.24
C HIS A 95 -2.08 2.11 5.31
N ILE A 96 -1.92 1.87 4.03
CA ILE A 96 -2.59 2.63 2.97
C ILE A 96 -3.55 1.66 2.29
N GLU A 97 -4.82 2.05 2.19
CA GLU A 97 -5.81 1.28 1.46
C GLU A 97 -5.98 1.88 0.07
N ALA A 98 -5.84 1.07 -0.95
CA ALA A 98 -5.96 1.52 -2.32
C ALA A 98 -6.93 0.64 -3.10
N ILE A 99 -7.80 1.28 -3.87
CA ILE A 99 -8.78 0.59 -4.71
C ILE A 99 -8.57 1.04 -6.15
N CYS A 100 -8.23 0.08 -7.01
CA CYS A 100 -7.98 0.33 -8.43
C CYS A 100 -9.10 -0.27 -9.27
N GLU A 101 -9.80 0.55 -10.03
CA GLU A 101 -10.85 0.11 -10.95
C GLU A 101 -10.50 0.54 -12.35
N GLY A 102 -10.09 -0.43 -13.18
CA GLY A 102 -9.72 -0.17 -14.56
C GLY A 102 -8.38 -0.75 -14.93
N SER A 103 -7.59 0.01 -15.68
CA SER A 103 -6.31 -0.43 -16.21
C SER A 103 -5.30 -0.77 -15.11
N ARG A 104 -4.44 -1.74 -15.38
CA ARG A 104 -3.29 -2.05 -14.51
C ARG A 104 -2.29 -0.89 -14.43
N MET A 105 -2.39 0.08 -15.31
CA MET A 105 -1.59 1.29 -15.23
C MET A 105 -1.85 2.07 -13.94
N LEU A 106 -3.06 1.95 -13.38
CA LEU A 106 -3.40 2.57 -12.10
C LEU A 106 -2.52 2.02 -10.98
N ASP A 107 -2.36 0.69 -10.95
CA ASP A 107 -1.55 0.00 -9.97
C ASP A 107 -0.08 0.42 -10.09
N LEU A 108 0.42 0.50 -11.32
CA LEU A 108 1.80 0.90 -11.57
C LEU A 108 2.05 2.36 -11.16
N ASP A 109 1.12 3.25 -11.47
CA ASP A 109 1.23 4.66 -11.09
C ASP A 109 1.30 4.81 -9.57
N LEU A 110 0.42 4.09 -8.86
CA LEU A 110 0.39 4.11 -7.40
C LEU A 110 1.69 3.56 -6.80
N PHE A 111 2.09 2.38 -7.23
CA PHE A 111 3.27 1.70 -6.69
C PHE A 111 4.55 2.48 -6.98
N HIS A 112 4.65 3.04 -8.17
CA HIS A 112 5.79 3.87 -8.53
C HIS A 112 5.88 5.11 -7.63
N SER A 113 4.75 5.77 -7.40
CA SER A 113 4.71 6.96 -6.54
C SER A 113 5.18 6.65 -5.12
N LEU A 114 4.69 5.55 -4.54
CA LEU A 114 5.08 5.15 -3.20
C LEU A 114 6.52 4.68 -3.11
N SER A 115 7.02 4.00 -4.14
CA SER A 115 8.39 3.50 -4.16
C SER A 115 9.42 4.64 -4.19
N GLN A 116 9.05 5.82 -4.67
CA GLN A 116 9.91 6.98 -4.64
C GLN A 116 10.11 7.54 -3.23
N MET A 117 9.16 7.25 -2.32
CA MET A 117 9.24 7.76 -0.95
C MET A 117 10.11 6.88 -0.06
N ASN A 118 9.96 5.55 -0.21
CA ASN A 118 10.65 4.60 0.66
C ASN A 118 10.67 3.23 -0.02
N ASP A 119 11.70 2.45 0.27
CA ASP A 119 11.85 1.12 -0.29
C ASP A 119 11.31 0.00 0.60
N SER A 120 10.66 0.35 1.71
CA SER A 120 10.12 -0.62 2.67
C SER A 120 8.61 -0.77 2.61
N PHE A 121 7.97 -0.32 1.54
CA PHE A 121 6.53 -0.54 1.34
C PHE A 121 6.28 -1.91 0.73
N ILE A 122 5.31 -2.62 1.30
CA ILE A 122 4.86 -3.91 0.79
C ILE A 122 3.35 -3.86 0.58
N ALA A 123 2.88 -4.35 -0.56
CA ALA A 123 1.46 -4.35 -0.90
C ALA A 123 0.89 -5.75 -0.86
N PHE A 124 -0.31 -5.88 -0.32
CA PHE A 124 -1.04 -7.13 -0.25
C PHE A 124 -2.38 -6.99 -0.97
N ASN A 125 -2.68 -7.96 -1.84
CA ASN A 125 -3.99 -8.15 -2.43
C ASN A 125 -4.54 -9.46 -1.90
N ALA A 126 -5.37 -9.40 -0.87
CA ALA A 126 -5.87 -10.60 -0.20
C ALA A 126 -6.80 -11.43 -1.10
N GLU A 127 -7.58 -10.76 -1.95
CA GLU A 127 -8.52 -11.42 -2.84
C GLU A 127 -7.81 -12.35 -3.83
N ASP A 128 -6.71 -11.87 -4.42
CA ASP A 128 -5.94 -12.63 -5.40
C ASP A 128 -4.76 -13.38 -4.77
N SER A 129 -4.63 -13.32 -3.46
CA SER A 129 -3.52 -13.92 -2.72
C SER A 129 -2.15 -13.51 -3.26
N GLU A 130 -2.01 -12.23 -3.60
CA GLU A 130 -0.78 -11.67 -4.12
C GLU A 130 -0.16 -10.70 -3.12
N CYS A 131 1.17 -10.66 -3.10
CA CYS A 131 1.90 -9.71 -2.29
C CYS A 131 3.24 -9.40 -2.96
N GLY A 132 3.75 -8.21 -2.67
CA GLY A 132 5.04 -7.82 -3.23
C GLY A 132 5.55 -6.52 -2.67
N TRP A 133 6.87 -6.38 -2.62
CA TRP A 133 7.52 -5.13 -2.28
C TRP A 133 7.38 -4.17 -3.46
N LEU A 134 7.05 -2.91 -3.16
CA LEU A 134 6.87 -1.91 -4.22
C LEU A 134 8.20 -1.55 -4.88
N LYS A 135 9.29 -1.68 -4.14
CA LYS A 135 10.63 -1.51 -4.65
C LYS A 135 11.44 -2.76 -4.30
N PRO A 136 12.10 -3.40 -5.26
CA PRO A 136 12.84 -4.63 -4.98
C PRO A 136 13.87 -4.43 -3.88
N ILE A 137 13.92 -5.37 -2.95
CA ILE A 137 14.89 -5.37 -1.86
C ILE A 137 16.19 -5.98 -2.37
N LYS A 138 17.30 -5.26 -2.13
CA LYS A 138 18.62 -5.74 -2.47
C LYS A 138 19.23 -6.43 -1.27
N HIS A 139 19.68 -7.66 -1.47
CA HIS A 139 20.39 -8.38 -0.43
C HIS A 139 21.89 -8.13 -0.54
N ALA A 140 22.54 -8.04 0.63
CA ALA A 140 23.98 -7.79 0.68
C ALA A 140 24.80 -8.95 0.12
N SER A 141 24.19 -10.10 -0.06
CA SER A 141 24.86 -11.29 -0.60
C SER A 141 25.05 -11.25 -2.12
N TYR A 142 24.56 -10.24 -2.78
CA TYR A 142 24.74 -10.12 -4.23
C TYR A 142 26.07 -9.49 -4.58
#